data_1daa1d14c94f624a5edd468a1b456c1d
#
_entry.id   1daa1d14c94f624a5edd468a1b456c1d
#
_cell.length_a   1.000
_cell.length_b   1.000
_cell.length_c   1.000
_cell.angle_alpha   90.00
_cell.angle_beta   90.00
_cell.angle_gamma   90.00
#
_symmetry.space_group_name_H-M   'P 1'
#
loop_
_entity.id
_entity.type
_entity.pdbx_description
1 polymer ?
#
loop_
_entity_poly.entity_id
_entity_poly.type
_entity_poly.pdbx_seq_one_letter_code
_entity_poly.pdbx_strand_id
1 'polypeptide(L)'
;ARLYRNEIAISAVDTPVPRAIASQASDELLNISGILASFVLYPGAEGEVMISARSIGSCNVQMVLEPLGGGGNAATAGAQIRGSTVRDVLRELVASIDKFYET
;
A
#
# COMPACT_ATOMS: atom_id res chain seq x y z
N ALA A 1 1.07 -5.10 -11.30
CA ALA A 1 0.29 -5.18 -10.06
C ALA A 1 -0.24 -6.59 -9.86
N ARG A 2 -0.35 -7.02 -8.62
CA ARG A 2 -0.95 -8.30 -8.28
C ARG A 2 -2.30 -8.08 -7.62
N LEU A 3 -3.24 -8.97 -7.93
CA LEU A 3 -4.56 -8.98 -7.30
C LEU A 3 -4.49 -9.80 -6.01
N TYR A 4 -4.95 -9.26 -4.91
CA TYR A 4 -4.99 -9.94 -3.61
C TYR A 4 -6.41 -9.90 -3.06
N ARG A 5 -6.91 -11.04 -2.58
CA ARG A 5 -8.28 -11.20 -2.07
C ARG A 5 -9.34 -10.74 -3.06
N ASN A 6 -9.04 -10.83 -4.35
CA ASN A 6 -9.93 -10.52 -5.48
C ASN A 6 -10.35 -9.05 -5.61
N GLU A 7 -9.98 -8.18 -4.68
CA GLU A 7 -10.42 -6.77 -4.73
C GLU A 7 -9.32 -5.78 -4.34
N ILE A 8 -8.11 -6.26 -4.06
CA ILE A 8 -6.99 -5.41 -3.65
C ILE A 8 -5.89 -5.53 -4.70
N ALA A 9 -5.43 -4.39 -5.22
CA ALA A 9 -4.30 -4.36 -6.14
C ALA A 9 -3.04 -3.96 -5.38
N ILE A 10 -1.99 -4.75 -5.48
CA ILE A 10 -0.70 -4.47 -4.85
C ILE A 10 0.36 -4.39 -5.92
N SER A 11 1.08 -3.28 -5.98
CA SER A 11 2.20 -3.08 -6.89
C SER A 11 3.44 -2.79 -6.06
N ALA A 12 4.50 -3.55 -6.28
CA ALA A 12 5.77 -3.34 -5.60
C ALA A 12 6.86 -3.18 -6.66
N VAL A 13 7.62 -2.08 -6.57
CA VAL A 13 8.73 -1.81 -7.46
C VAL A 13 9.99 -1.66 -6.64
N ASP A 14 11.15 -1.88 -7.25
CA ASP A 14 12.43 -1.84 -6.54
C ASP A 14 13.34 -0.70 -7.00
N THR A 15 12.80 0.23 -7.78
CA THR A 15 13.51 1.46 -8.16
C THR A 15 12.81 2.67 -7.54
N PRO A 16 13.57 3.70 -7.14
CA PRO A 16 12.95 4.90 -6.55
C PRO A 16 11.94 5.56 -7.50
N VAL A 17 10.84 6.00 -6.92
CA VAL A 17 9.74 6.62 -7.65
C VAL A 17 9.39 7.93 -6.93
N PRO A 18 9.17 9.04 -7.65
CA PRO A 18 8.68 10.27 -7.02
C PRO A 18 7.34 10.03 -6.33
N ARG A 19 7.16 10.64 -5.17
CA ARG A 19 5.96 10.43 -4.36
C ARG A 19 4.67 10.72 -5.13
N ALA A 20 4.67 11.80 -5.93
CA ALA A 20 3.49 12.17 -6.70
C ALA A 20 3.12 11.11 -7.73
N ILE A 21 4.12 10.47 -8.33
CA ILE A 21 3.90 9.40 -9.31
C ILE A 21 3.32 8.16 -8.63
N ALA A 22 3.83 7.81 -7.45
CA ALA A 22 3.33 6.67 -6.70
C ALA A 22 1.86 6.90 -6.26
N SER A 23 1.53 8.10 -5.81
CA SER A 23 0.17 8.47 -5.44
C SER A 23 -0.77 8.37 -6.63
N GLN A 24 -0.33 8.86 -7.79
CA GLN A 24 -1.09 8.77 -9.02
C GLN A 24 -1.32 7.32 -9.43
N ALA A 25 -0.30 6.48 -9.32
CA ALA A 25 -0.41 5.06 -9.62
C ALA A 25 -1.42 4.38 -8.70
N SER A 26 -1.42 4.72 -7.39
CA SER A 26 -2.40 4.19 -6.45
C SER A 26 -3.82 4.55 -6.85
N ASP A 27 -4.04 5.79 -7.27
CA ASP A 27 -5.36 6.25 -7.73
C ASP A 27 -5.78 5.52 -9.01
N GLU A 28 -4.84 5.34 -9.94
CA GLU A 28 -5.13 4.67 -11.21
C GLU A 28 -5.52 3.21 -11.03
N LEU A 29 -4.91 2.52 -10.07
CA LEU A 29 -5.26 1.13 -9.79
C LEU A 29 -6.72 0.98 -9.35
N LEU A 30 -7.27 2.01 -8.70
CA LEU A 30 -8.68 1.99 -8.29
C LEU A 30 -9.65 2.11 -9.47
N ASN A 31 -9.17 2.51 -10.65
CA ASN A 31 -10.01 2.59 -11.85
C ASN A 31 -10.20 1.22 -12.50
N ILE A 32 -9.45 0.21 -12.08
CA ILE A 32 -9.62 -1.14 -12.60
C ILE A 32 -10.90 -1.73 -12.00
N SER A 33 -11.76 -2.27 -12.85
CA SER A 33 -13.04 -2.83 -12.42
C SER A 33 -12.85 -3.91 -11.36
N GLY A 34 -13.56 -3.79 -10.25
CA GLY A 34 -13.50 -4.75 -9.14
C GLY A 34 -12.43 -4.46 -8.10
N ILE A 35 -11.55 -3.48 -8.33
CA ILE A 35 -10.53 -3.11 -7.35
C ILE A 35 -11.12 -2.10 -6.37
N LEU A 36 -11.08 -2.41 -5.08
CA LEU A 36 -11.62 -1.56 -4.03
C LEU A 36 -10.53 -0.91 -3.17
N ALA A 37 -9.31 -1.42 -3.22
CA ALA A 37 -8.18 -0.83 -2.51
C ALA A 37 -6.90 -1.07 -3.29
N SER A 38 -5.93 -0.16 -3.16
CA SER A 38 -4.64 -0.28 -3.83
C SER A 38 -3.51 0.07 -2.87
N PHE A 39 -2.37 -0.62 -3.02
CA PHE A 39 -1.16 -0.36 -2.28
C PHE A 39 0.01 -0.36 -3.25
N VAL A 40 0.78 0.72 -3.26
CA VAL A 40 1.99 0.82 -4.08
C VAL A 40 3.18 0.95 -3.15
N LEU A 41 4.12 0.00 -3.24
CA LEU A 41 5.34 -0.04 -2.45
C LEU A 41 6.52 0.34 -3.33
N TYR A 42 7.37 1.23 -2.85
CA TYR A 42 8.51 1.69 -3.64
C TYR A 42 9.61 2.23 -2.73
N PRO A 43 10.88 2.19 -3.17
CA PRO A 43 11.95 2.80 -2.40
C PRO A 43 11.85 4.33 -2.48
N GLY A 44 12.11 4.98 -1.36
CA GLY A 44 12.28 6.43 -1.34
C GLY A 44 13.71 6.83 -1.70
N ALA A 45 13.96 8.15 -1.72
CA ALA A 45 15.25 8.69 -2.15
C ALA A 45 16.41 8.29 -1.23
N GLU A 46 16.13 7.95 0.03
CA GLU A 46 17.15 7.59 1.03
C GLU A 46 17.16 6.11 1.36
N GLY A 47 16.57 5.29 0.51
CA GLY A 47 16.53 3.84 0.71
C GLY A 47 15.43 3.35 1.64
N GLU A 48 14.61 4.25 2.19
CA GLU A 48 13.45 3.84 2.97
C GLU A 48 12.40 3.22 2.05
N VAL A 49 11.50 2.42 2.62
CA VAL A 49 10.40 1.84 1.86
C VAL A 49 9.16 2.70 2.08
N MET A 50 8.55 3.12 0.99
CA MET A 50 7.36 3.95 1.00
C MET A 50 6.16 3.12 0.58
N ILE A 51 5.00 3.41 1.18
CA ILE A 51 3.74 2.82 0.76
C ILE A 51 2.76 3.94 0.49
N SER A 52 2.10 3.89 -0.67
CA SER A 52 0.97 4.75 -1.00
C SER A 52 -0.27 3.87 -1.10
N ALA A 53 -1.33 4.21 -0.37
CA ALA A 53 -2.53 3.38 -0.28
C ALA A 53 -3.78 4.20 -0.49
N ARG A 54 -4.75 3.59 -1.18
CA ARG A 54 -6.06 4.20 -1.48
C ARG A 54 -7.15 3.16 -1.32
N SER A 55 -8.35 3.59 -0.97
CA SER A 55 -9.50 2.70 -0.87
C SER A 55 -10.79 3.43 -1.21
N ILE A 56 -11.67 2.74 -1.92
CA ILE A 56 -13.05 3.19 -2.18
C ILE A 56 -14.06 2.21 -1.59
N GLY A 57 -13.60 1.23 -0.86
CA GLY A 57 -14.44 0.18 -0.28
C GLY A 57 -14.28 0.06 1.21
N SER A 58 -14.53 -1.14 1.71
CA SER A 58 -14.50 -1.42 3.14
C SER A 58 -13.10 -1.62 3.71
N CYS A 59 -12.07 -1.71 2.87
CA CYS A 59 -10.70 -1.84 3.35
C CYS A 59 -10.22 -0.50 3.90
N ASN A 60 -10.07 -0.41 5.22
CA ASN A 60 -9.59 0.80 5.89
C ASN A 60 -8.07 0.83 5.81
N VAL A 61 -7.52 1.62 4.87
CA VAL A 61 -6.08 1.63 4.64
C VAL A 61 -5.29 2.24 5.81
N GLN A 62 -5.90 3.12 6.60
CA GLN A 62 -5.26 3.62 7.80
C GLN A 62 -5.01 2.48 8.79
N MET A 63 -6.04 1.67 9.06
CA MET A 63 -5.91 0.55 9.98
C MET A 63 -4.90 -0.48 9.49
N VAL A 64 -4.84 -0.70 8.18
CA VAL A 64 -3.87 -1.63 7.60
C VAL A 64 -2.43 -1.13 7.77
N LEU A 65 -2.19 0.17 7.58
CA LEU A 65 -0.83 0.71 7.62
C LEU A 65 -0.34 1.12 9.00
N GLU A 66 -1.23 1.31 9.98
CA GLU A 66 -0.79 1.69 11.34
C GLU A 66 0.21 0.71 11.96
N PRO A 67 0.03 -0.62 11.84
CA PRO A 67 1.03 -1.55 12.38
C PRO A 67 2.40 -1.43 11.70
N LEU A 68 2.47 -0.84 10.50
CA LEU A 68 3.71 -0.62 9.78
C LEU A 68 4.28 0.78 10.03
N GLY A 69 3.68 1.53 10.95
CA GLY A 69 4.13 2.88 11.26
C GLY A 69 3.53 3.96 10.37
N GLY A 70 2.50 3.61 9.60
CA GLY A 70 1.86 4.55 8.69
C GLY A 70 0.67 5.28 9.31
N GLY A 71 0.03 6.09 8.50
CA GLY A 71 -1.14 6.88 8.90
C GLY A 71 -1.85 7.51 7.72
N GLY A 72 -2.92 8.20 8.03
CA GLY A 72 -3.78 8.84 7.04
C GLY A 72 -5.22 8.77 7.48
N ASN A 73 -6.09 8.37 6.56
CA ASN A 73 -7.50 8.11 6.88
C ASN A 73 -7.94 6.81 6.20
N ALA A 74 -9.22 6.46 6.36
CA ALA A 74 -9.73 5.18 5.86
C ALA A 74 -9.60 5.03 4.34
N ALA A 75 -9.61 6.13 3.59
CA ALA A 75 -9.58 6.11 2.12
C ALA A 75 -8.21 6.43 1.54
N THR A 76 -7.32 7.09 2.28
CA THR A 76 -6.01 7.52 1.81
C THR A 76 -5.01 7.44 2.95
N ALA A 77 -3.94 6.69 2.75
CA ALA A 77 -2.93 6.53 3.79
C ALA A 77 -1.56 6.30 3.15
N GLY A 78 -0.52 6.44 3.95
CA GLY A 78 0.84 6.19 3.52
C GLY A 78 1.70 5.74 4.66
N ALA A 79 2.86 5.17 4.35
CA ALA A 79 3.83 4.73 5.34
C ALA A 79 5.24 4.96 4.83
N GLN A 80 6.17 5.12 5.76
CA GLN A 80 7.59 5.23 5.48
C GLN A 80 8.30 4.32 6.47
N ILE A 81 8.95 3.30 5.97
CA ILE A 81 9.60 2.28 6.79
C ILE A 81 11.11 2.33 6.54
N ARG A 82 11.89 2.59 7.59
CA ARG A 82 13.35 2.62 7.51
C ARG A 82 13.93 1.30 7.96
N GLY A 83 15.09 0.95 7.40
CA GLY A 83 15.81 -0.25 7.83
C GLY A 83 15.20 -1.56 7.35
N SER A 84 14.42 -1.51 6.27
CA SER A 84 13.80 -2.71 5.71
C SER A 84 13.92 -2.71 4.19
N THR A 85 13.41 -3.75 3.55
CA THR A 85 13.40 -3.88 2.09
C THR A 85 11.97 -3.90 1.59
N VAL A 86 11.77 -3.58 0.32
CA VAL A 86 10.44 -3.66 -0.30
C VAL A 86 9.86 -5.06 -0.13
N ARG A 87 10.69 -6.09 -0.29
CA ARG A 87 10.26 -7.48 -0.15
C ARG A 87 9.73 -7.76 1.26
N ASP A 88 10.46 -7.35 2.28
CA ASP A 88 10.06 -7.59 3.66
C ASP A 88 8.83 -6.77 4.04
N VAL A 89 8.77 -5.52 3.59
CA VAL A 89 7.60 -4.66 3.84
C VAL A 89 6.36 -5.21 3.13
N LEU A 90 6.53 -5.75 1.92
CA LEU A 90 5.41 -6.39 1.23
C LEU A 90 4.84 -7.55 2.04
N ARG A 91 5.72 -8.36 2.63
CA ARG A 91 5.31 -9.47 3.48
C ARG A 91 4.56 -8.98 4.72
N GLU A 92 5.05 -7.93 5.36
CA GLU A 92 4.38 -7.32 6.51
C GLU A 92 3.03 -6.71 6.12
N LEU A 93 2.96 -6.09 4.93
CA LEU A 93 1.71 -5.51 4.44
C LEU A 93 0.65 -6.59 4.23
N VAL A 94 1.02 -7.68 3.58
CA VAL A 94 0.07 -8.78 3.35
C VAL A 94 -0.44 -9.34 4.67
N ALA A 95 0.45 -9.52 5.65
CA ALA A 95 0.05 -9.99 6.98
C ALA A 95 -0.92 -9.00 7.65
N SER A 96 -0.67 -7.70 7.50
CA SER A 96 -1.54 -6.67 8.08
C SER A 96 -2.92 -6.64 7.40
N ILE A 97 -2.95 -6.80 6.07
CA ILE A 97 -4.21 -6.89 5.33
C ILE A 97 -5.01 -8.09 5.83
N ASP A 98 -4.37 -9.25 5.94
CA ASP A 98 -5.03 -10.46 6.42
C ASP A 98 -5.60 -10.26 7.82
N LYS A 99 -4.83 -9.65 8.70
CA LYS A 99 -5.28 -9.40 10.06
C LYS A 99 -6.50 -8.47 10.09
N PHE A 100 -6.51 -7.46 9.23
CA PHE A 100 -7.65 -6.55 9.12
C PHE A 100 -8.92 -7.31 8.74
N TYR A 101 -8.82 -8.22 7.77
CA TYR A 101 -10.00 -8.97 7.30
C TYR A 101 -10.42 -10.09 8.24
N GLU A 102 -9.56 -10.49 9.17
CA GLU A 102 -9.86 -11.54 10.14
C GLU A 102 -10.50 -11.03 11.43
N THR A 103 -10.60 -9.71 11.59
CA THR A 103 -11.19 -9.12 12.82
C THR A 103 -12.67 -8.82 12.69
#